data_a78ddfffecbbf28fedf3ace4eb937aff
#
_entry.id   a78ddfffecbbf28fedf3ace4eb937aff
#
_cell.length_a   1.000
_cell.length_b   1.000
_cell.length_c   1.000
_cell.angle_alpha   90.00
_cell.angle_beta   90.00
_cell.angle_gamma   90.00
#
_symmetry.space_group_name_H-M   'P 1'
#
loop_
_entity.id
_entity.type
_entity.pdbx_description
1 polymer ?
#
loop_
_entity_poly.entity_id
_entity_poly.type
_entity_poly.pdbx_seq_one_letter_code
_entity_poly.pdbx_strand_id
1 'polypeptide(L)'
;LAKRGAFVALRAVAALLDGREAGLLAYAKAMTYWHRRNRFCGDCGSATMSMHGGHLRVCTNEACGRHHFPRTDPAIIVRVAHGDRCLLGRQPTWPEGLYSIIAGFVEPGENLEAAVAREVCEETGIRVARGRYHSSQPWPFPSSLMLGFTAEATTTTIRLHDGELEDARWLSREGIVLGLQHS
;
A
#
# COMPACT_ATOMS: atom_id res chain seq x y z
N LEU A 1 -10.97 29.76 10.82
CA LEU A 1 -11.10 28.38 10.34
C LEU A 1 -11.34 27.41 11.50
N ALA A 2 -10.65 27.59 12.65
CA ALA A 2 -10.79 26.71 13.83
C ALA A 2 -12.20 26.62 14.43
N LYS A 3 -13.09 27.58 14.13
CA LYS A 3 -14.50 27.60 14.59
C LYS A 3 -15.48 26.86 13.65
N ARG A 4 -15.01 26.35 12.49
CA ARG A 4 -15.87 25.75 11.46
C ARG A 4 -15.62 24.26 11.23
N GLY A 5 -14.64 23.65 11.91
CA GLY A 5 -14.31 22.24 11.78
C GLY A 5 -12.96 21.89 12.44
N ALA A 6 -12.63 20.62 12.44
CA ALA A 6 -11.36 20.09 12.93
C ALA A 6 -10.55 19.49 11.77
N PHE A 7 -9.22 19.64 11.82
CA PHE A 7 -8.33 18.90 10.93
C PHE A 7 -8.16 17.47 11.44
N VAL A 8 -8.46 16.49 10.60
CA VAL A 8 -8.34 15.08 10.92
C VAL A 8 -7.40 14.39 9.91
N ALA A 9 -6.77 13.29 10.32
CA ALA A 9 -5.95 12.50 9.43
C ALA A 9 -6.82 11.87 8.31
N LEU A 10 -6.41 12.00 7.05
CA LEU A 10 -7.15 11.42 5.92
C LEU A 10 -7.44 9.93 6.11
N ARG A 11 -6.47 9.17 6.66
CA ARG A 11 -6.64 7.73 6.91
C ARG A 11 -7.83 7.40 7.82
N ALA A 12 -8.13 8.28 8.78
CA ALA A 12 -9.23 8.06 9.73
C ALA A 12 -10.61 8.29 9.12
N VAL A 13 -10.69 9.06 8.02
CA VAL A 13 -11.98 9.45 7.41
C VAL A 13 -12.14 8.96 5.97
N ALA A 14 -11.12 8.35 5.40
CA ALA A 14 -11.11 7.96 3.98
C ALA A 14 -12.31 7.06 3.60
N ALA A 15 -12.72 6.15 4.49
CA ALA A 15 -13.85 5.25 4.27
C ALA A 15 -15.23 5.93 4.37
N LEU A 16 -15.30 7.17 4.90
CA LEU A 16 -16.52 7.95 5.06
C LEU A 16 -16.76 8.93 3.89
N LEU A 17 -15.75 9.10 3.01
CA LEU A 17 -15.80 10.03 1.89
C LEU A 17 -16.40 9.34 0.65
N ASP A 18 -17.07 10.12 -0.20
CA ASP A 18 -17.40 9.62 -1.53
C ASP A 18 -16.15 9.41 -2.39
N GLY A 19 -16.26 8.60 -3.46
CA GLY A 19 -15.11 8.23 -4.29
C GLY A 19 -14.41 9.42 -4.96
N ARG A 20 -15.12 10.52 -5.26
CA ARG A 20 -14.56 11.72 -5.87
C ARG A 20 -13.77 12.54 -4.84
N GLU A 21 -14.34 12.75 -3.66
CA GLU A 21 -13.69 13.44 -2.55
C GLU A 21 -12.45 12.68 -2.08
N ALA A 22 -12.57 11.36 -1.90
CA ALA A 22 -11.46 10.49 -1.52
C ALA A 22 -10.31 10.57 -2.55
N GLY A 23 -10.62 10.53 -3.84
CA GLY A 23 -9.63 10.65 -4.92
C GLY A 23 -8.92 12.00 -4.92
N LEU A 24 -9.66 13.10 -4.76
CA LEU A 24 -9.10 14.45 -4.70
C LEU A 24 -8.18 14.63 -3.48
N LEU A 25 -8.59 14.16 -2.32
CA LEU A 25 -7.80 14.27 -1.09
C LEU A 25 -6.58 13.34 -1.11
N ALA A 26 -6.70 12.15 -1.71
CA ALA A 26 -5.57 11.25 -1.92
C ALA A 26 -4.51 11.91 -2.82
N TYR A 27 -4.93 12.50 -3.94
CA TYR A 27 -4.07 13.25 -4.84
C TYR A 27 -3.38 14.42 -4.13
N ALA A 28 -4.15 15.28 -3.44
CA ALA A 28 -3.62 16.45 -2.72
C ALA A 28 -2.59 16.03 -1.65
N LYS A 29 -2.87 14.94 -0.92
CA LYS A 29 -1.96 14.39 0.08
C LYS A 29 -0.67 13.87 -0.56
N ALA A 30 -0.77 13.08 -1.63
CA ALA A 30 0.40 12.54 -2.33
C ALA A 30 1.30 13.66 -2.89
N MET A 31 0.71 14.65 -3.55
CA MET A 31 1.44 15.80 -4.10
C MET A 31 2.11 16.65 -3.01
N THR A 32 1.40 16.93 -1.93
CA THR A 32 1.95 17.69 -0.79
C THR A 32 3.11 16.92 -0.14
N TYR A 33 2.97 15.62 0.03
CA TYR A 33 4.04 14.76 0.56
C TYR A 33 5.26 14.78 -0.37
N TRP A 34 5.07 14.55 -1.66
CA TRP A 34 6.14 14.57 -2.65
C TRP A 34 6.88 15.91 -2.69
N HIS A 35 6.18 17.05 -2.70
CA HIS A 35 6.78 18.36 -2.67
C HIS A 35 7.66 18.61 -1.45
N ARG A 36 7.22 18.15 -0.28
CA ARG A 36 8.02 18.29 0.95
C ARG A 36 9.30 17.45 0.93
N ARG A 37 9.26 16.29 0.29
CA ARG A 37 10.39 15.34 0.22
C ARG A 37 11.40 15.67 -0.88
N ASN A 38 10.99 16.43 -1.90
CA ASN A 38 11.81 16.70 -3.06
C ASN A 38 12.25 18.18 -3.16
N ARG A 39 12.48 18.83 -2.03
CA ARG A 39 12.96 20.21 -1.96
C ARG A 39 14.39 20.38 -2.47
N PHE A 40 15.17 19.33 -2.43
CA PHE A 40 16.54 19.26 -2.89
C PHE A 40 16.70 18.17 -3.95
N CYS A 41 17.63 18.39 -4.87
CA CYS A 41 17.96 17.45 -5.93
C CYS A 41 18.70 16.23 -5.35
N GLY A 42 18.24 15.01 -5.67
CA GLY A 42 18.88 13.78 -5.22
C GLY A 42 20.25 13.52 -5.84
N ASP A 43 20.56 14.17 -6.98
CA ASP A 43 21.82 13.95 -7.68
C ASP A 43 22.92 14.92 -7.18
N CYS A 44 22.62 16.20 -6.96
CA CYS A 44 23.63 17.23 -6.64
C CYS A 44 23.36 18.00 -5.36
N GLY A 45 22.28 17.72 -4.65
CA GLY A 45 21.93 18.39 -3.39
C GLY A 45 21.41 19.83 -3.50
N SER A 46 21.43 20.46 -4.69
CA SER A 46 20.94 21.82 -4.89
C SER A 46 19.42 21.90 -4.72
N ALA A 47 18.91 23.10 -4.39
CA ALA A 47 17.46 23.32 -4.28
C ALA A 47 16.73 22.97 -5.60
N THR A 48 15.47 22.59 -5.49
CA THR A 48 14.60 22.37 -6.65
C THR A 48 13.49 23.41 -6.68
N MET A 49 13.07 23.81 -7.87
CA MET A 49 11.98 24.75 -8.12
C MET A 49 10.76 24.01 -8.68
N SER A 50 9.57 24.39 -8.23
CA SER A 50 8.31 23.85 -8.71
C SER A 50 7.93 24.47 -10.05
N MET A 51 7.55 23.62 -11.03
CA MET A 51 7.16 23.98 -12.39
C MET A 51 5.86 23.28 -12.77
N HIS A 52 5.27 23.65 -13.90
CA HIS A 52 4.08 23.00 -14.49
C HIS A 52 2.92 22.81 -13.49
N GLY A 53 2.56 23.89 -12.77
CA GLY A 53 1.46 23.83 -11.79
C GLY A 53 1.71 22.87 -10.61
N GLY A 54 2.98 22.54 -10.35
CA GLY A 54 3.36 21.62 -9.27
C GLY A 54 3.62 20.17 -9.71
N HIS A 55 3.47 19.85 -10.98
CA HIS A 55 3.67 18.47 -11.48
C HIS A 55 5.12 18.13 -11.85
N LEU A 56 6.02 19.11 -11.73
CA LEU A 56 7.45 18.96 -11.98
C LEU A 56 8.23 19.77 -10.96
N ARG A 57 9.36 19.25 -10.51
CA ARG A 57 10.39 20.04 -9.85
C ARG A 57 11.67 19.95 -10.66
N VAL A 58 12.36 21.08 -10.81
CA VAL A 58 13.60 21.20 -11.59
C VAL A 58 14.72 21.65 -10.67
N CYS A 59 15.88 21.00 -10.78
CA CYS A 59 17.09 21.42 -10.07
C CYS A 59 17.50 22.83 -10.50
N THR A 60 17.80 23.70 -9.53
CA THR A 60 18.20 25.09 -9.79
C THR A 60 19.67 25.22 -10.16
N ASN A 61 20.48 24.18 -10.04
CA ASN A 61 21.85 24.13 -10.52
C ASN A 61 21.84 23.90 -12.03
N GLU A 62 22.22 24.90 -12.82
CA GLU A 62 22.23 24.85 -14.29
C GLU A 62 23.08 23.72 -14.86
N ALA A 63 24.19 23.35 -14.19
CA ALA A 63 25.03 22.24 -14.59
C ALA A 63 24.38 20.87 -14.37
N CYS A 64 23.32 20.78 -13.53
CA CYS A 64 22.57 19.59 -13.25
C CYS A 64 21.23 19.54 -14.01
N GLY A 65 20.39 20.57 -13.85
CA GLY A 65 19.10 20.72 -14.52
C GLY A 65 18.12 19.56 -14.35
N ARG A 66 18.35 18.64 -13.39
CA ARG A 66 17.58 17.40 -13.24
C ARG A 66 16.10 17.68 -13.01
N HIS A 67 15.26 16.95 -13.73
CA HIS A 67 13.81 16.94 -13.55
C HIS A 67 13.41 15.87 -12.53
N HIS A 68 12.53 16.22 -11.63
CA HIS A 68 11.92 15.31 -10.63
C HIS A 68 10.41 15.30 -10.85
N PHE A 69 9.87 14.10 -11.06
CA PHE A 69 8.44 13.89 -11.24
C PHE A 69 7.81 13.29 -9.98
N PRO A 70 6.50 13.49 -9.77
CA PRO A 70 5.78 12.80 -8.69
C PRO A 70 6.02 11.30 -8.73
N ARG A 71 6.22 10.71 -7.56
CA ARG A 71 6.55 9.30 -7.42
C ARG A 71 5.42 8.57 -6.71
N THR A 72 5.15 7.36 -7.18
CA THR A 72 4.23 6.42 -6.56
C THR A 72 4.95 5.08 -6.41
N ASP A 73 4.98 4.53 -5.20
CA ASP A 73 5.65 3.27 -4.90
C ASP A 73 4.65 2.11 -5.09
N PRO A 74 4.90 1.13 -5.99
CA PRO A 74 4.00 0.01 -6.20
C PRO A 74 4.05 -0.95 -5.03
N ALA A 75 2.86 -1.38 -4.56
CA ALA A 75 2.71 -2.41 -3.56
C ALA A 75 1.60 -3.38 -4.00
N ILE A 76 1.84 -4.68 -3.87
CA ILE A 76 0.79 -5.68 -4.10
C ILE A 76 -0.07 -5.84 -2.84
N ILE A 77 -1.30 -6.25 -3.04
CA ILE A 77 -2.17 -6.78 -2.01
C ILE A 77 -2.92 -7.97 -2.60
N VAL A 78 -2.88 -9.13 -1.93
CA VAL A 78 -3.35 -10.38 -2.53
C VAL A 78 -4.31 -11.13 -1.64
N ARG A 79 -5.48 -11.45 -2.18
CA ARG A 79 -6.39 -12.43 -1.60
C ARG A 79 -5.94 -13.83 -1.99
N VAL A 80 -5.35 -14.55 -1.05
CA VAL A 80 -4.96 -15.95 -1.22
C VAL A 80 -6.11 -16.84 -0.75
N ALA A 81 -6.60 -17.71 -1.63
CA ALA A 81 -7.69 -18.64 -1.35
C ALA A 81 -7.22 -20.09 -1.32
N HIS A 82 -7.87 -20.91 -0.51
CA HIS A 82 -7.81 -22.37 -0.54
C HIS A 82 -9.18 -22.94 -0.25
N GLY A 83 -9.86 -23.41 -1.28
CA GLY A 83 -11.27 -23.80 -1.20
C GLY A 83 -12.15 -22.60 -0.81
N ASP A 84 -12.88 -22.73 0.29
CA ASP A 84 -13.77 -21.70 0.85
C ASP A 84 -13.09 -20.73 1.83
N ARG A 85 -11.76 -20.87 2.05
CA ARG A 85 -11.00 -20.10 3.03
C ARG A 85 -10.09 -19.07 2.37
N CYS A 86 -9.85 -17.98 3.09
CA CYS A 86 -8.91 -16.92 2.76
C CYS A 86 -7.80 -16.84 3.80
N LEU A 87 -6.56 -16.67 3.35
CA LEU A 87 -5.41 -16.43 4.21
C LEU A 87 -5.43 -14.98 4.68
N LEU A 88 -5.39 -14.78 5.98
CA LEU A 88 -5.29 -13.47 6.62
C LEU A 88 -4.11 -13.46 7.57
N GLY A 89 -3.39 -12.33 7.61
CA GLY A 89 -2.29 -12.07 8.51
C GLY A 89 -2.56 -10.91 9.45
N ARG A 90 -1.83 -10.85 10.55
CA ARG A 90 -1.90 -9.80 11.57
C ARG A 90 -0.50 -9.37 11.97
N GLN A 91 -0.23 -8.06 11.95
CA GLN A 91 1.01 -7.49 12.48
C GLN A 91 0.89 -7.22 13.99
N PRO A 92 1.99 -7.33 14.76
CA PRO A 92 1.96 -7.13 16.23
C PRO A 92 1.55 -5.71 16.65
N THR A 93 1.72 -4.73 15.77
CA THR A 93 1.38 -3.32 16.02
C THR A 93 -0.10 -2.99 15.80
N TRP A 94 -0.88 -3.92 15.26
CA TRP A 94 -2.29 -3.68 14.98
C TRP A 94 -3.18 -3.91 16.20
N PRO A 95 -4.36 -3.26 16.26
CA PRO A 95 -5.35 -3.56 17.30
C PRO A 95 -5.67 -5.05 17.34
N GLU A 96 -5.99 -5.56 18.51
CA GLU A 96 -6.39 -6.95 18.70
C GLU A 96 -7.60 -7.29 17.80
N GLY A 97 -7.56 -8.47 17.16
CA GLY A 97 -8.62 -8.93 16.25
C GLY A 97 -8.55 -8.35 14.84
N LEU A 98 -7.70 -7.36 14.55
CA LEU A 98 -7.54 -6.81 13.21
C LEU A 98 -6.63 -7.70 12.35
N TYR A 99 -7.17 -8.22 11.27
CA TYR A 99 -6.46 -9.00 10.25
C TYR A 99 -6.61 -8.37 8.87
N SER A 100 -5.66 -8.59 8.00
CA SER A 100 -5.68 -8.18 6.60
C SER A 100 -5.22 -9.32 5.69
N ILE A 101 -5.51 -9.20 4.41
CA ILE A 101 -4.85 -10.00 3.38
C ILE A 101 -3.40 -9.54 3.23
N ILE A 102 -2.54 -10.42 2.68
CA ILE A 102 -1.09 -10.19 2.55
C ILE A 102 -0.80 -9.06 1.57
N ALA A 103 0.14 -8.20 1.93
CA ALA A 103 0.51 -7.04 1.12
C ALA A 103 1.98 -6.64 1.35
N GLY A 104 2.70 -6.33 0.27
CA GLY A 104 4.07 -5.86 0.37
C GLY A 104 4.53 -5.07 -0.84
N PHE A 105 5.71 -4.48 -0.76
CA PHE A 105 6.26 -3.67 -1.84
C PHE A 105 6.83 -4.53 -2.97
N VAL A 106 6.70 -4.00 -4.19
CA VAL A 106 7.38 -4.55 -5.36
C VAL A 106 8.83 -4.10 -5.33
N GLU A 107 9.77 -5.04 -5.39
CA GLU A 107 11.19 -4.74 -5.37
C GLU A 107 11.74 -4.30 -6.74
N PRO A 108 12.86 -3.56 -6.78
CA PRO A 108 13.51 -3.19 -8.03
C PRO A 108 13.88 -4.41 -8.89
N GLY A 109 13.38 -4.43 -10.13
CA GLY A 109 13.60 -5.53 -11.06
C GLY A 109 12.60 -6.69 -10.96
N GLU A 110 11.69 -6.64 -10.00
CA GLU A 110 10.65 -7.64 -9.80
C GLU A 110 9.39 -7.33 -10.62
N ASN A 111 8.72 -8.34 -11.14
CA ASN A 111 7.38 -8.19 -11.70
C ASN A 111 6.30 -8.45 -10.64
N LEU A 112 5.07 -8.03 -10.91
CA LEU A 112 3.98 -8.07 -9.92
C LEU A 112 3.62 -9.50 -9.49
N GLU A 113 3.65 -10.46 -10.41
CA GLU A 113 3.34 -11.86 -10.11
C GLU A 113 4.41 -12.50 -9.23
N ALA A 114 5.68 -12.12 -9.41
CA ALA A 114 6.77 -12.55 -8.56
C ALA A 114 6.65 -11.95 -7.16
N ALA A 115 6.33 -10.64 -7.05
CA ALA A 115 6.07 -9.97 -5.79
C ALA A 115 4.94 -10.65 -5.00
N VAL A 116 3.83 -11.00 -5.66
CA VAL A 116 2.74 -11.76 -5.03
C VAL A 116 3.23 -13.08 -4.46
N ALA A 117 3.99 -13.86 -5.24
CA ALA A 117 4.47 -15.16 -4.80
C ALA A 117 5.50 -15.06 -3.66
N ARG A 118 6.39 -14.07 -3.74
CA ARG A 118 7.44 -13.81 -2.73
C ARG A 118 6.82 -13.38 -1.41
N GLU A 119 6.01 -12.32 -1.39
CA GLU A 119 5.40 -11.78 -0.16
C GLU A 119 4.57 -12.83 0.58
N VAL A 120 3.72 -13.58 -0.14
CA VAL A 120 2.94 -14.66 0.48
C VAL A 120 3.85 -15.74 1.08
N CYS A 121 4.93 -16.09 0.38
CA CYS A 121 5.86 -17.11 0.85
C CYS A 121 6.70 -16.63 2.03
N GLU A 122 7.21 -15.39 2.00
CA GLU A 122 8.04 -14.80 3.05
C GLU A 122 7.25 -14.63 4.35
N GLU A 123 6.08 -14.00 4.28
CA GLU A 123 5.27 -13.75 5.48
C GLU A 123 4.61 -15.01 6.07
N THR A 124 4.23 -15.99 5.22
CA THR A 124 3.36 -17.09 5.68
C THR A 124 3.86 -18.51 5.37
N GLY A 125 4.93 -18.65 4.59
CA GLY A 125 5.41 -19.96 4.09
C GLY A 125 4.49 -20.63 3.06
N ILE A 126 3.39 -19.98 2.67
CA ILE A 126 2.44 -20.50 1.70
C ILE A 126 2.94 -20.28 0.28
N ARG A 127 2.84 -21.28 -0.56
CA ARG A 127 3.07 -21.18 -1.99
C ARG A 127 1.75 -20.98 -2.72
N VAL A 128 1.76 -20.10 -3.72
CA VAL A 128 0.57 -19.79 -4.53
C VAL A 128 0.79 -20.14 -5.99
N ALA A 129 -0.29 -20.41 -6.69
CA ALA A 129 -0.33 -20.41 -8.15
C ALA A 129 -0.22 -18.96 -8.66
N ARG A 130 -0.09 -18.80 -9.99
CA ARG A 130 0.02 -17.47 -10.62
C ARG A 130 -1.11 -16.53 -10.17
N GLY A 131 -0.71 -15.39 -9.63
CA GLY A 131 -1.63 -14.32 -9.24
C GLY A 131 -2.36 -13.72 -10.45
N ARG A 132 -3.63 -13.36 -10.26
CA ARG A 132 -4.45 -12.65 -11.24
C ARG A 132 -4.75 -11.26 -10.75
N TYR A 133 -4.42 -10.24 -11.55
CA TYR A 133 -4.77 -8.85 -11.26
C TYR A 133 -6.29 -8.68 -11.12
N HIS A 134 -6.69 -7.93 -10.12
CA HIS A 134 -8.09 -7.60 -9.83
C HIS A 134 -8.39 -6.12 -10.06
N SER A 135 -7.67 -5.24 -9.36
CA SER A 135 -7.91 -3.79 -9.36
C SER A 135 -6.73 -3.05 -8.76
N SER A 136 -6.75 -1.71 -8.81
CA SER A 136 -5.77 -0.88 -8.11
C SER A 136 -6.45 0.24 -7.33
N GLN A 137 -5.74 0.73 -6.30
CA GLN A 137 -6.20 1.84 -5.46
C GLN A 137 -5.04 2.74 -5.08
N PRO A 138 -5.15 4.08 -5.25
CA PRO A 138 -4.20 5.02 -4.66
C PRO A 138 -4.16 4.85 -3.13
N TRP A 139 -2.94 4.75 -2.60
CA TRP A 139 -2.72 4.60 -1.15
C TRP A 139 -1.67 5.61 -0.68
N PRO A 140 -2.07 6.91 -0.47
CA PRO A 140 -1.14 7.99 -0.14
C PRO A 140 -0.69 7.95 1.34
N PHE A 141 -0.24 6.78 1.81
CA PHE A 141 0.22 6.51 3.16
C PHE A 141 1.58 5.73 3.15
N PRO A 142 2.68 6.41 2.74
CA PRO A 142 2.75 7.82 2.30
C PRO A 142 2.52 8.06 0.80
N SER A 143 2.84 7.13 -0.11
CA SER A 143 2.88 7.37 -1.57
C SER A 143 2.71 6.10 -2.41
N SER A 144 1.96 5.11 -1.93
CA SER A 144 1.81 3.83 -2.63
C SER A 144 0.67 3.83 -3.64
N LEU A 145 0.81 2.96 -4.65
CA LEU A 145 -0.27 2.44 -5.46
C LEU A 145 -0.46 0.98 -5.09
N MET A 146 -1.58 0.65 -4.46
CA MET A 146 -1.94 -0.73 -4.16
C MET A 146 -2.47 -1.42 -5.40
N LEU A 147 -1.91 -2.58 -5.73
CA LEU A 147 -2.24 -3.42 -6.88
C LEU A 147 -2.85 -4.73 -6.35
N GLY A 148 -4.17 -4.86 -6.49
CA GLY A 148 -4.96 -5.96 -5.95
C GLY A 148 -4.88 -7.21 -6.82
N PHE A 149 -4.61 -8.34 -6.20
CA PHE A 149 -4.52 -9.66 -6.83
C PHE A 149 -5.41 -10.68 -6.13
N THR A 150 -5.71 -11.75 -6.86
CA THR A 150 -6.24 -13.00 -6.32
C THR A 150 -5.30 -14.14 -6.70
N ALA A 151 -5.05 -15.07 -5.79
CA ALA A 151 -4.23 -16.25 -6.03
C ALA A 151 -4.78 -17.46 -5.30
N GLU A 152 -4.57 -18.66 -5.86
CA GLU A 152 -4.90 -19.95 -5.22
C GLU A 152 -3.66 -20.50 -4.52
N ALA A 153 -3.80 -20.93 -3.27
CA ALA A 153 -2.75 -21.57 -2.53
C ALA A 153 -2.49 -23.01 -3.05
N THR A 154 -1.22 -23.34 -3.24
CA THR A 154 -0.78 -24.71 -3.59
C THR A 154 -0.29 -25.49 -2.38
N THR A 155 -0.06 -24.81 -1.25
CA THR A 155 0.24 -25.38 0.07
C THR A 155 -0.64 -24.73 1.12
N THR A 156 -0.81 -25.37 2.30
CA THR A 156 -1.73 -24.88 3.33
C THR A 156 -1.10 -24.72 4.71
N THR A 157 0.11 -25.24 4.91
CA THR A 157 0.81 -25.18 6.20
C THR A 157 1.45 -23.81 6.39
N ILE A 158 0.89 -23.00 7.28
CA ILE A 158 1.41 -21.68 7.63
C ILE A 158 2.68 -21.82 8.47
N ARG A 159 3.69 -21.01 8.12
CA ARG A 159 4.96 -20.85 8.86
C ARG A 159 5.36 -19.40 8.83
N LEU A 160 5.38 -18.74 9.97
CA LEU A 160 5.83 -17.36 10.09
C LEU A 160 7.36 -17.35 10.26
N HIS A 161 8.08 -16.61 9.43
CA HIS A 161 9.54 -16.66 9.37
C HIS A 161 10.25 -15.33 9.64
N ASP A 162 9.68 -14.22 9.17
CA ASP A 162 10.33 -12.92 9.13
C ASP A 162 10.04 -12.02 10.34
N GLY A 163 9.05 -12.39 11.15
CA GLY A 163 8.62 -11.60 12.30
C GLY A 163 7.75 -10.39 11.95
N GLU A 164 7.37 -10.21 10.70
CA GLU A 164 6.42 -9.15 10.29
C GLU A 164 5.01 -9.46 10.78
N LEU A 165 4.60 -10.73 10.68
CA LEU A 165 3.33 -11.20 11.21
C LEU A 165 3.52 -11.88 12.56
N GLU A 166 2.64 -11.55 13.53
CA GLU A 166 2.54 -12.30 14.79
C GLU A 166 1.60 -13.50 14.69
N ASP A 167 0.64 -13.45 13.75
CA ASP A 167 -0.32 -14.52 13.51
C ASP A 167 -0.80 -14.51 12.06
N ALA A 168 -1.10 -15.69 11.53
CA ALA A 168 -1.78 -15.85 10.25
C ALA A 168 -2.74 -17.04 10.30
N ARG A 169 -3.90 -16.91 9.64
CA ARG A 169 -5.00 -17.87 9.71
C ARG A 169 -5.71 -18.07 8.39
N TRP A 170 -6.20 -19.27 8.20
CA TRP A 170 -7.20 -19.59 7.18
C TRP A 170 -8.60 -19.37 7.75
N LEU A 171 -9.31 -18.35 7.29
CA LEU A 171 -10.67 -18.06 7.72
C LEU A 171 -11.66 -18.31 6.58
N SER A 172 -12.79 -18.98 6.91
CA SER A 172 -13.91 -19.08 6.00
C SER A 172 -14.65 -17.74 5.89
N ARG A 173 -15.51 -17.61 4.87
CA ARG A 173 -16.37 -16.42 4.73
C ARG A 173 -17.20 -16.16 6.00
N GLU A 174 -17.74 -17.21 6.59
CA GLU A 174 -18.52 -17.12 7.83
C GLU A 174 -17.66 -16.64 9.01
N GLY A 175 -16.43 -17.17 9.15
CA GLY A 175 -15.49 -16.75 10.18
C GLY A 175 -15.11 -15.28 10.08
N ILE A 176 -14.94 -14.74 8.86
CA ILE A 176 -14.67 -13.32 8.62
C ILE A 176 -15.88 -12.48 9.01
N VAL A 177 -17.09 -12.88 8.62
CA VAL A 177 -18.32 -12.13 8.94
C VAL A 177 -18.60 -12.13 10.43
N LEU A 178 -18.39 -13.24 11.14
CA LEU A 178 -18.55 -13.32 12.60
C LEU A 178 -17.53 -12.44 13.32
N GLY A 179 -16.28 -12.38 12.85
CA GLY A 179 -15.25 -11.48 13.38
C GLY A 179 -15.64 -10.01 13.27
N LEU A 180 -16.29 -9.58 12.19
CA LEU A 180 -16.78 -8.22 12.00
C LEU A 180 -17.97 -7.84 12.91
N GLN A 181 -18.70 -8.83 13.46
CA GLN A 181 -19.82 -8.59 14.37
C GLN A 181 -19.40 -8.41 15.84
N HIS A 182 -18.15 -8.74 16.16
CA HIS A 182 -17.61 -8.71 17.53
C HIS A 182 -16.45 -7.72 17.70
N SER A 183 -16.18 -6.92 16.67
CA SER A 183 -15.21 -5.79 16.67
C SER A 183 -15.95 -4.46 16.78
#